data_71afdc1e97962058b6a402bdf12a2750
#
_entry.id   71afdc1e97962058b6a402bdf12a2750
#
_cell.length_a   1.000
_cell.length_b   1.000
_cell.length_c   1.000
_cell.angle_alpha   90.00
_cell.angle_beta   90.00
_cell.angle_gamma   90.00
#
_symmetry.space_group_name_H-M   'P 1'
#
loop_
_entity.id
_entity.type
_entity.pdbx_description
1 polymer ?
#
loop_
_entity_poly.entity_id
_entity_poly.type
_entity_poly.pdbx_seq_one_letter_code
_entity_poly.pdbx_strand_id
1 'polypeptide(L)'
;LLAQAGLITLDVKPDQPGLDYSQITPEKNVTGNPKNLSWLKIDRPQLAATLSDPKVTLSIINGNYAIEAGLVPTTDALALESADNNPYANVVAVKATLKDDPRVKKLNEALTSPQIQKFITDTFKGSVLPAK
;
A
#
# COMPACT_ATOMS: atom_id res chain seq x y z
N LEU A 1 -6.14 0.97 -6.06
CA LEU A 1 -7.18 1.75 -5.39
C LEU A 1 -8.12 2.43 -6.38
N LEU A 2 -7.67 3.43 -7.17
CA LEU A 2 -8.56 4.22 -8.05
C LEU A 2 -9.32 3.38 -9.07
N ALA A 3 -8.69 2.37 -9.65
CA ALA A 3 -9.35 1.45 -10.58
C ALA A 3 -10.36 0.54 -9.85
N GLN A 4 -10.05 0.08 -8.65
CA GLN A 4 -10.98 -0.68 -7.81
C GLN A 4 -12.20 0.14 -7.39
N ALA A 5 -12.01 1.44 -7.17
CA ALA A 5 -13.08 2.39 -6.89
C ALA A 5 -13.88 2.81 -8.13
N GLY A 6 -13.55 2.30 -9.32
CA GLY A 6 -14.22 2.63 -10.58
C GLY A 6 -13.99 4.05 -11.10
N LEU A 7 -12.96 4.73 -10.57
CA LEU A 7 -12.66 6.11 -10.96
C LEU A 7 -11.84 6.20 -12.25
N ILE A 8 -11.09 5.14 -12.55
CA ILE A 8 -10.28 5.01 -13.78
C ILE A 8 -10.34 3.58 -14.30
N THR A 9 -9.95 3.37 -15.54
CA THR A 9 -9.65 2.04 -16.08
C THR A 9 -8.19 1.96 -16.48
N LEU A 10 -7.63 0.75 -16.36
CA LEU A 10 -6.23 0.44 -16.69
C LEU A 10 -6.18 -0.59 -17.80
N ASP A 11 -5.11 -0.58 -18.60
CA ASP A 11 -4.81 -1.61 -19.61
C ASP A 11 -4.14 -2.87 -19.03
N VAL A 12 -3.90 -2.88 -17.73
CA VAL A 12 -3.30 -3.98 -16.99
C VAL A 12 -4.26 -4.54 -15.95
N LYS A 13 -4.14 -5.84 -15.68
CA LYS A 13 -4.91 -6.52 -14.61
C LYS A 13 -4.00 -6.81 -13.41
N PRO A 14 -4.50 -6.73 -12.16
CA PRO A 14 -3.69 -6.93 -10.96
C PRO A 14 -2.90 -8.25 -10.94
N ASP A 15 -3.51 -9.33 -11.40
CA ASP A 15 -2.92 -10.68 -11.33
C ASP A 15 -2.27 -11.12 -12.66
N GLN A 16 -1.94 -10.19 -13.54
CA GLN A 16 -1.32 -10.48 -14.81
C GLN A 16 0.10 -11.05 -14.61
N PRO A 17 0.41 -12.25 -15.13
CA PRO A 17 1.75 -12.83 -15.00
C PRO A 17 2.83 -11.90 -15.56
N GLY A 18 3.91 -11.71 -14.79
CA GLY A 18 5.04 -10.86 -15.20
C GLY A 18 4.79 -9.36 -15.11
N LEU A 19 3.70 -8.93 -14.48
CA LEU A 19 3.41 -7.51 -14.26
C LEU A 19 4.44 -6.90 -13.31
N ASP A 20 5.17 -5.92 -13.80
CA ASP A 20 6.05 -5.09 -12.97
C ASP A 20 5.30 -3.83 -12.52
N TYR A 21 4.81 -3.85 -11.29
CA TYR A 21 4.03 -2.74 -10.72
C TYR A 21 4.81 -1.42 -10.67
N SER A 22 6.16 -1.45 -10.64
CA SER A 22 6.98 -0.25 -10.64
C SER A 22 6.92 0.52 -11.96
N GLN A 23 6.50 -0.14 -13.04
CA GLN A 23 6.37 0.44 -14.37
C GLN A 23 4.98 0.99 -14.68
N ILE A 24 4.01 0.75 -13.78
CA ILE A 24 2.65 1.24 -13.97
C ILE A 24 2.58 2.71 -13.58
N THR A 25 2.21 3.55 -14.52
CA THR A 25 2.02 4.98 -14.28
C THR A 25 0.70 5.46 -14.87
N PRO A 26 0.11 6.53 -14.32
CA PRO A 26 -1.12 7.07 -14.88
C PRO A 26 -0.98 7.43 -16.37
N GLU A 27 0.15 7.97 -16.76
CA GLU A 27 0.39 8.45 -18.12
C GLU A 27 0.49 7.32 -19.14
N LYS A 28 0.90 6.14 -18.71
CA LYS A 28 1.06 4.96 -19.60
C LYS A 28 -0.17 4.07 -19.59
N ASN A 29 -0.76 3.83 -18.42
CA ASN A 29 -1.64 2.70 -18.20
C ASN A 29 -3.11 3.08 -17.98
N VAL A 30 -3.43 4.38 -17.77
CA VAL A 30 -4.83 4.80 -17.65
C VAL A 30 -5.45 4.91 -19.04
N THR A 31 -6.40 4.02 -19.33
CA THR A 31 -7.15 3.98 -20.60
C THR A 31 -8.52 4.63 -20.52
N GLY A 32 -9.06 4.80 -19.32
CA GLY A 32 -10.30 5.52 -19.10
C GLY A 32 -10.23 6.39 -17.86
N ASN A 33 -10.64 7.64 -18.01
CA ASN A 33 -10.64 8.67 -16.96
C ASN A 33 -11.92 9.53 -17.06
N PRO A 34 -13.09 8.93 -16.78
CA PRO A 34 -14.38 9.59 -16.98
C PRO A 34 -14.60 10.80 -16.08
N LYS A 35 -13.83 10.93 -15.01
CA LYS A 35 -13.89 12.05 -14.07
C LYS A 35 -12.87 13.15 -14.39
N ASN A 36 -12.09 13.02 -15.47
CA ASN A 36 -11.05 13.95 -15.87
C ASN A 36 -10.06 14.24 -14.72
N LEU A 37 -9.65 13.21 -13.99
CA LEU A 37 -8.67 13.33 -12.91
C LEU A 37 -7.33 13.79 -13.48
N SER A 38 -6.69 14.72 -12.82
CA SER A 38 -5.31 15.13 -13.06
C SER A 38 -4.40 14.63 -11.94
N TRP A 39 -3.13 14.44 -12.25
CA TRP A 39 -2.17 13.79 -11.35
C TRP A 39 -1.16 14.82 -10.85
N LEU A 40 -1.06 14.95 -9.53
CA LEU A 40 -0.02 15.71 -8.86
C LEU A 40 0.86 14.74 -8.09
N LYS A 41 2.13 14.58 -8.51
CA LYS A 41 3.11 13.74 -7.85
C LYS A 41 3.85 14.57 -6.79
N ILE A 42 3.76 14.13 -5.54
CA ILE A 42 4.31 14.83 -4.36
C ILE A 42 5.09 13.81 -3.54
N ASP A 43 6.12 14.26 -2.85
CA ASP A 43 6.89 13.42 -1.93
C ASP A 43 6.01 12.90 -0.78
N ARG A 44 6.17 11.63 -0.45
CA ARG A 44 5.33 10.89 0.50
C ARG A 44 5.07 11.60 1.84
N PRO A 45 6.07 12.21 2.50
CA PRO A 45 5.84 12.92 3.77
C PRO A 45 4.88 14.11 3.67
N GLN A 46 4.72 14.68 2.46
CA GLN A 46 3.89 15.87 2.23
C GLN A 46 2.45 15.52 1.84
N LEU A 47 2.17 14.25 1.51
CA LEU A 47 0.85 13.84 0.99
C LEU A 47 -0.29 14.13 1.96
N ALA A 48 -0.12 13.90 3.26
CA ALA A 48 -1.18 14.15 4.23
C ALA A 48 -1.54 15.65 4.34
N ALA A 49 -0.57 16.53 4.20
CA ALA A 49 -0.79 17.98 4.22
C ALA A 49 -1.65 18.47 3.03
N THR A 50 -1.66 17.73 1.91
CA THR A 50 -2.46 18.08 0.74
C THR A 50 -3.97 17.99 0.97
N LEU A 51 -4.42 17.25 2.00
CA LEU A 51 -5.84 17.13 2.32
C LEU A 51 -6.49 18.45 2.72
N SER A 52 -5.71 19.44 3.14
CA SER A 52 -6.19 20.81 3.43
C SER A 52 -6.23 21.73 2.21
N ASP A 53 -5.67 21.32 1.07
CA ASP A 53 -5.69 22.11 -0.16
C ASP A 53 -7.03 21.90 -0.89
N PRO A 54 -7.84 22.96 -1.08
CA PRO A 54 -9.14 22.86 -1.76
C PRO A 54 -9.05 22.43 -3.23
N LYS A 55 -7.86 22.44 -3.82
CA LYS A 55 -7.62 21.97 -5.20
C LYS A 55 -7.36 20.47 -5.28
N VAL A 56 -7.09 19.82 -4.15
CA VAL A 56 -6.83 18.37 -4.06
C VAL A 56 -8.14 17.66 -3.72
N THR A 57 -8.65 16.87 -4.64
CA THR A 57 -9.88 16.11 -4.43
C THR A 57 -9.61 14.80 -3.68
N LEU A 58 -8.50 14.12 -3.98
CA LEU A 58 -8.11 12.84 -3.39
C LEU A 58 -6.60 12.80 -3.19
N SER A 59 -6.14 12.22 -2.10
CA SER A 59 -4.73 11.95 -1.86
C SER A 59 -4.53 10.47 -1.55
N ILE A 60 -3.54 9.82 -2.17
CA ILE A 60 -3.15 8.44 -1.88
C ILE A 60 -1.95 8.49 -0.94
N ILE A 61 -2.18 8.15 0.33
CA ILE A 61 -1.23 8.33 1.42
C ILE A 61 -0.82 6.97 1.96
N ASN A 62 0.49 6.74 2.09
CA ASN A 62 0.98 5.53 2.76
C ASN A 62 0.60 5.55 4.25
N GLY A 63 0.21 4.39 4.79
CA GLY A 63 -0.36 4.27 6.12
C GLY A 63 0.49 4.86 7.24
N ASN A 64 1.82 4.72 7.20
CA ASN A 64 2.72 5.31 8.18
C ASN A 64 2.64 6.85 8.22
N TYR A 65 2.63 7.50 7.04
CA TYR A 65 2.50 8.97 6.96
C TYR A 65 1.10 9.46 7.34
N ALA A 66 0.07 8.65 7.09
CA ALA A 66 -1.28 8.96 7.57
C ALA A 66 -1.33 8.96 9.11
N ILE A 67 -0.75 7.94 9.74
CA ILE A 67 -0.69 7.81 11.21
C ILE A 67 0.13 8.97 11.82
N GLU A 68 1.30 9.29 11.25
CA GLU A 68 2.14 10.42 11.68
C GLU A 68 1.41 11.77 11.61
N ALA A 69 0.50 11.91 10.63
CA ALA A 69 -0.36 13.08 10.48
C ALA A 69 -1.62 13.06 11.38
N GLY A 70 -1.75 12.06 12.25
CA GLY A 70 -2.89 11.91 13.16
C GLY A 70 -4.16 11.34 12.52
N LEU A 71 -4.08 10.84 11.29
CA LEU A 71 -5.18 10.16 10.62
C LEU A 71 -5.29 8.70 11.11
N VAL A 72 -6.51 8.18 11.12
CA VAL A 72 -6.81 6.78 11.42
C VAL A 72 -7.29 6.11 10.12
N PRO A 73 -6.41 5.41 9.37
CA PRO A 73 -6.75 4.89 8.05
C PRO A 73 -8.04 4.06 7.99
N THR A 74 -8.36 3.31 9.04
CA THR A 74 -9.57 2.48 9.10
C THR A 74 -10.87 3.26 9.17
N THR A 75 -10.84 4.52 9.60
CA THR A 75 -12.03 5.38 9.75
C THR A 75 -12.02 6.56 8.80
N ASP A 76 -10.84 7.07 8.47
CA ASP A 76 -10.69 8.31 7.71
C ASP A 76 -10.48 8.08 6.21
N ALA A 77 -10.02 6.87 5.82
CA ALA A 77 -9.80 6.55 4.42
C ALA A 77 -11.11 6.18 3.71
N LEU A 78 -11.29 6.70 2.50
CA LEU A 78 -12.38 6.32 1.60
C LEU A 78 -12.18 4.92 1.00
N ALA A 79 -10.92 4.49 0.87
CA ALA A 79 -10.54 3.15 0.39
C ALA A 79 -9.18 2.77 0.97
N LEU A 80 -9.04 1.50 1.34
CA LEU A 80 -7.78 0.90 1.81
C LEU A 80 -7.33 -0.21 0.85
N GLU A 81 -6.01 -0.40 0.77
CA GLU A 81 -5.45 -1.57 0.09
C GLU A 81 -5.76 -2.85 0.88
N SER A 82 -6.00 -3.94 0.16
CA SER A 82 -6.10 -5.26 0.77
C SER A 82 -4.71 -5.74 1.22
N ALA A 83 -4.66 -6.48 2.34
CA ALA A 83 -3.45 -7.20 2.74
C ALA A 83 -3.24 -8.48 1.93
N ASP A 84 -4.31 -8.99 1.28
CA ASP A 84 -4.26 -10.24 0.55
C ASP A 84 -3.58 -10.03 -0.82
N ASN A 85 -2.52 -10.81 -1.09
CA ASN A 85 -1.73 -10.75 -2.32
C ASN A 85 -1.22 -9.33 -2.67
N ASN A 86 -0.88 -8.53 -1.65
CA ASN A 86 -0.41 -7.17 -1.87
C ASN A 86 1.05 -7.18 -2.34
N PRO A 87 1.35 -6.71 -3.57
CA PRO A 87 2.72 -6.68 -4.09
C PRO A 87 3.63 -5.68 -3.37
N TYR A 88 3.06 -4.78 -2.58
CA TYR A 88 3.77 -3.79 -1.78
C TYR A 88 3.93 -4.18 -0.31
N ALA A 89 3.57 -5.42 0.05
CA ALA A 89 3.80 -5.91 1.42
C ALA A 89 5.30 -5.84 1.77
N ASN A 90 5.60 -5.42 2.99
CA ASN A 90 6.97 -5.42 3.49
C ASN A 90 7.47 -6.87 3.62
N VAL A 91 8.73 -7.08 3.27
CA VAL A 91 9.35 -8.41 3.25
C VAL A 91 10.70 -8.42 3.98
N VAL A 92 11.09 -9.59 4.46
CA VAL A 92 12.47 -9.82 4.92
C VAL A 92 13.32 -10.19 3.72
N ALA A 93 14.20 -9.30 3.30
CA ALA A 93 15.14 -9.55 2.21
C ALA A 93 16.49 -10.01 2.75
N VAL A 94 17.02 -11.09 2.18
CA VAL A 94 18.34 -11.64 2.54
C VAL A 94 19.16 -11.96 1.28
N LYS A 95 20.49 -12.07 1.42
CA LYS A 95 21.34 -12.60 0.36
C LYS A 95 20.91 -14.03 0.00
N ALA A 96 20.99 -14.39 -1.28
CA ALA A 96 20.60 -15.73 -1.75
C ALA A 96 21.31 -16.86 -0.98
N THR A 97 22.56 -16.64 -0.57
CA THR A 97 23.37 -17.58 0.24
C THR A 97 22.83 -17.81 1.65
N LEU A 98 21.96 -16.94 2.15
CA LEU A 98 21.35 -17.02 3.48
C LEU A 98 19.90 -17.49 3.45
N LYS A 99 19.34 -17.79 2.28
CA LYS A 99 17.93 -18.19 2.13
C LYS A 99 17.56 -19.38 3.05
N ASP A 100 18.48 -20.32 3.19
CA ASP A 100 18.26 -21.54 3.98
C ASP A 100 18.89 -21.51 5.37
N ASP A 101 19.46 -20.37 5.77
CA ASP A 101 20.05 -20.20 7.09
C ASP A 101 18.98 -20.37 8.18
N PRO A 102 19.23 -21.23 9.19
CA PRO A 102 18.27 -21.47 10.27
C PRO A 102 17.86 -20.22 11.04
N ARG A 103 18.75 -19.22 11.13
CA ARG A 103 18.46 -17.96 11.80
C ARG A 103 17.43 -17.14 11.02
N VAL A 104 17.52 -17.15 9.68
CA VAL A 104 16.56 -16.47 8.80
C VAL A 104 15.18 -17.14 8.88
N LYS A 105 15.16 -18.48 8.87
CA LYS A 105 13.92 -19.25 9.05
C LYS A 105 13.25 -18.92 10.38
N LYS A 106 14.02 -18.93 11.46
CA LYS A 106 13.52 -18.60 12.81
C LYS A 106 13.03 -17.17 12.93
N LEU A 107 13.71 -16.21 12.28
CA LEU A 107 13.25 -14.81 12.21
C LEU A 107 11.92 -14.71 11.48
N ASN A 108 11.79 -15.37 10.34
CA ASN A 108 10.55 -15.36 9.57
C ASN A 108 9.38 -15.98 10.36
N GLU A 109 9.60 -17.14 11.01
CA GLU A 109 8.62 -17.78 11.89
C GLU A 109 8.18 -16.84 13.02
N ALA A 110 9.12 -16.12 13.63
CA ALA A 110 8.81 -15.16 14.69
C ALA A 110 7.96 -14.01 14.16
N LEU A 111 8.34 -13.39 13.04
CA LEU A 111 7.63 -12.23 12.46
C LEU A 111 6.24 -12.60 11.93
N THR A 112 6.02 -13.81 11.47
CA THR A 112 4.72 -14.29 10.99
C THR A 112 3.90 -15.02 12.07
N SER A 113 4.39 -15.04 13.31
CA SER A 113 3.72 -15.74 14.41
C SER A 113 2.38 -15.10 14.79
N PRO A 114 1.41 -15.88 15.31
CA PRO A 114 0.16 -15.35 15.81
C PRO A 114 0.33 -14.26 16.88
N GLN A 115 1.40 -14.34 17.66
CA GLN A 115 1.73 -13.34 18.67
C GLN A 115 2.05 -11.98 18.04
N ILE A 116 2.85 -11.95 16.97
CA ILE A 116 3.19 -10.71 16.25
C ILE A 116 1.98 -10.20 15.47
N GLN A 117 1.19 -11.06 14.85
CA GLN A 117 -0.06 -10.65 14.19
C GLN A 117 -1.02 -9.98 15.18
N LYS A 118 -1.17 -10.57 16.36
CA LYS A 118 -1.99 -9.96 17.43
C LYS A 118 -1.41 -8.62 17.88
N PHE A 119 -0.10 -8.53 18.09
CA PHE A 119 0.57 -7.27 18.45
C PHE A 119 0.31 -6.17 17.41
N ILE A 120 0.45 -6.49 16.12
CA ILE A 120 0.19 -5.55 15.03
C ILE A 120 -1.27 -5.06 15.10
N THR A 121 -2.22 -5.99 15.22
CA THR A 121 -3.65 -5.67 15.26
C THR A 121 -4.00 -4.80 16.46
N ASP A 122 -3.51 -5.16 17.65
CA ASP A 122 -3.81 -4.45 18.89
C ASP A 122 -3.16 -3.05 18.93
N THR A 123 -1.93 -2.94 18.41
CA THR A 123 -1.15 -1.70 18.45
C THR A 123 -1.62 -0.71 17.39
N PHE A 124 -1.82 -1.19 16.17
CA PHE A 124 -2.10 -0.33 15.01
C PHE A 124 -3.58 -0.27 14.65
N LYS A 125 -4.44 -1.05 15.29
CA LYS A 125 -5.91 -1.01 15.15
C LYS A 125 -6.39 -1.00 13.70
N GLY A 126 -5.73 -1.78 12.83
CA GLY A 126 -6.04 -1.88 11.41
C GLY A 126 -5.38 -0.84 10.51
N SER A 127 -4.63 0.12 11.06
CA SER A 127 -3.84 1.07 10.27
C SER A 127 -2.59 0.44 9.66
N VAL A 128 -2.11 -0.66 10.24
CA VAL A 128 -1.12 -1.57 9.67
C VAL A 128 -1.73 -2.96 9.68
N LEU A 129 -1.65 -3.65 8.56
CA LEU A 129 -2.22 -4.99 8.41
C LEU A 129 -1.09 -6.03 8.44
N PRO A 130 -1.22 -7.13 9.21
CA PRO A 130 -0.26 -8.22 9.11
C PRO A 130 -0.34 -8.86 7.73
N ALA A 131 0.82 -9.07 7.09
CA ALA A 131 0.89 -9.81 5.83
C ALA A 131 0.47 -11.27 6.07
N LYS A 132 -0.23 -11.83 5.09
CA LYS A 132 -0.66 -13.24 5.07
C LYS A 132 0.16 -14.03 4.06
#